data_740d51b2809b6c6a33bfb59880f1faa2
#
_entry.id   740d51b2809b6c6a33bfb59880f1faa2
#
_cell.length_a   1.000
_cell.length_b   1.000
_cell.length_c   1.000
_cell.angle_alpha   90.00
_cell.angle_beta   90.00
_cell.angle_gamma   90.00
#
_symmetry.space_group_name_H-M   'P 1'
#
loop_
_entity.id
_entity.type
_entity.pdbx_description
1 polymer ?
#
loop_
_entity_poly.entity_id
_entity_poly.type
_entity_poly.pdbx_seq_one_letter_code
_entity_poly.pdbx_strand_id
1 'polypeptide(L)'
;MTPTRVLARLLPEAARGLPATFWWIWLSILVNWTGGFAGPVLALYLTLDRGYSAYQAGLVVSLIGLGAILGTIGGGIAADRLGRRTTLVFAHCWTAASMVLVGLCESPAPLAGAALALGAGQTAARPAMQAALTDVVALKDRQRAFALNYWALNLGVAMSGVLAGLMVTHGYLLVFLADAVATLLCAVIVLVKVEETRPAPVPGVREARTTTKDRAPRAPRSVLHDRRFVLFVLATLVFATVYQQVRTTLPVTMSQDGYSPSAYTLLHGLNALLVVVLQIPLTMLVRSRSRSAALTAGGLLLGAGLGLTAFATGPLGYVLCVVVWTTGEMLQAPAGIAEVSDRAPEQHRGRYQGFYGTAWSAAAFLAPAGAGWVLDHGGATTLWTTCAVGGLLSAIGYAFTAGSRHRLPHADNADVRAGNETPFPPLVPAPGDGATEHTRRS
;
A
#
# COMPACT_ATOMS: atom_id res chain seq x y z
N MET A 1 9.46 39.56 3.40
CA MET A 1 8.83 38.28 3.81
C MET A 1 9.44 37.16 3.00
N THR A 2 10.08 36.21 3.65
CA THR A 2 10.75 35.08 2.95
C THR A 2 9.67 34.19 2.29
N PRO A 3 9.91 33.65 1.07
CA PRO A 3 8.95 32.81 0.32
C PRO A 3 8.38 31.65 1.15
N THR A 4 9.14 31.16 2.09
CA THR A 4 8.75 30.09 3.04
C THR A 4 7.57 30.46 3.95
N ARG A 5 7.37 31.74 4.30
CA ARG A 5 6.25 32.20 5.17
C ARG A 5 4.94 32.33 4.40
N VAL A 6 4.98 32.60 3.10
CA VAL A 6 3.79 32.68 2.24
C VAL A 6 3.26 31.29 1.93
N LEU A 7 4.16 30.35 1.60
CA LEU A 7 3.79 28.92 1.39
C LEU A 7 3.19 28.27 2.64
N ALA A 8 3.72 28.61 3.84
CA ALA A 8 3.21 28.10 5.11
C ALA A 8 1.77 28.56 5.46
N ARG A 9 1.29 29.66 4.86
CA ARG A 9 -0.09 30.13 5.04
C ARG A 9 -1.09 29.48 4.09
N LEU A 10 -0.61 28.97 2.96
CA LEU A 10 -1.44 28.29 1.95
C LEU A 10 -1.59 26.78 2.20
N LEU A 11 -0.70 26.20 3.02
CA LEU A 11 -0.81 24.78 3.35
C LEU A 11 -1.89 24.56 4.43
N PRO A 12 -2.75 23.53 4.27
CA PRO A 12 -3.67 23.09 5.30
C PRO A 12 -2.95 22.89 6.64
N GLU A 13 -3.61 23.09 7.76
CA GLU A 13 -3.01 22.88 9.10
C GLU A 13 -2.35 21.50 9.25
N ALA A 14 -2.91 20.49 8.58
CA ALA A 14 -2.35 19.14 8.50
C ALA A 14 -0.93 19.07 7.91
N ALA A 15 -0.50 20.07 7.15
CA ALA A 15 0.79 20.08 6.47
C ALA A 15 1.87 20.91 7.20
N ARG A 16 1.50 21.68 8.23
CA ARG A 16 2.43 22.58 8.93
C ARG A 16 3.33 21.82 9.90
N GLY A 17 4.60 22.22 9.98
CA GLY A 17 5.54 21.72 11.00
C GLY A 17 6.21 20.36 10.69
N LEU A 18 6.00 19.79 9.51
CA LEU A 18 6.76 18.61 9.06
C LEU A 18 8.13 19.01 8.51
N PRO A 19 9.19 18.18 8.68
CA PRO A 19 10.54 18.47 8.22
C PRO A 19 10.62 18.64 6.70
N ALA A 20 11.57 19.42 6.19
CA ALA A 20 11.78 19.59 4.75
C ALA A 20 12.06 18.26 4.03
N THR A 21 12.83 17.36 4.66
CA THR A 21 13.10 16.01 4.13
C THR A 21 11.84 15.20 3.92
N PHE A 22 10.83 15.32 4.81
CA PHE A 22 9.53 14.69 4.60
C PHE A 22 8.89 15.13 3.27
N TRP A 23 8.94 16.42 2.93
CA TRP A 23 8.33 16.93 1.71
C TRP A 23 9.05 16.47 0.44
N TRP A 24 10.37 16.28 0.49
CA TRP A 24 11.11 15.69 -0.63
C TRP A 24 10.79 14.20 -0.83
N ILE A 25 10.65 13.44 0.26
CA ILE A 25 10.18 12.06 0.22
C ILE A 25 8.76 12.00 -0.33
N TRP A 26 7.86 12.86 0.16
CA TRP A 26 6.47 12.96 -0.28
C TRP A 26 6.37 13.31 -1.78
N LEU A 27 7.17 14.26 -2.25
CA LEU A 27 7.24 14.63 -3.67
C LEU A 27 7.74 13.45 -4.52
N SER A 28 8.77 12.75 -4.07
CA SER A 28 9.27 11.54 -4.73
C SER A 28 8.17 10.48 -4.86
N ILE A 29 7.37 10.26 -3.81
CA ILE A 29 6.23 9.34 -3.84
C ILE A 29 5.16 9.80 -4.83
N LEU A 30 4.79 11.07 -4.81
CA LEU A 30 3.82 11.63 -5.75
C LEU A 30 4.28 11.45 -7.20
N VAL A 31 5.54 11.81 -7.52
CA VAL A 31 6.13 11.65 -8.86
C VAL A 31 6.14 10.18 -9.28
N ASN A 32 6.53 9.27 -8.38
CA ASN A 32 6.58 7.83 -8.67
C ASN A 32 5.19 7.27 -9.00
N TRP A 33 4.15 7.64 -8.25
CA TRP A 33 2.80 7.15 -8.50
C TRP A 33 2.12 7.86 -9.67
N THR A 34 2.46 9.13 -9.92
CA THR A 34 2.01 9.84 -11.13
C THR A 34 2.66 9.24 -12.39
N GLY A 35 3.92 8.83 -12.28
CA GLY A 35 4.65 8.16 -13.35
C GLY A 35 4.32 6.67 -13.52
N GLY A 36 3.51 6.06 -12.67
CA GLY A 36 3.15 4.64 -12.71
C GLY A 36 2.23 4.27 -13.89
N PHE A 37 2.64 4.61 -15.12
CA PHE A 37 1.83 4.47 -16.34
C PHE A 37 1.76 3.02 -16.83
N ALA A 38 2.85 2.28 -16.73
CA ALA A 38 2.98 0.95 -17.32
C ALA A 38 2.08 -0.08 -16.65
N GLY A 39 1.87 0.02 -15.32
CA GLY A 39 1.07 -0.95 -14.58
C GLY A 39 -0.35 -1.14 -15.12
N PRO A 40 -1.14 -0.08 -15.32
CA PRO A 40 -2.49 -0.17 -15.89
C PRO A 40 -2.55 -0.70 -17.32
N VAL A 41 -1.51 -0.46 -18.15
CA VAL A 41 -1.55 -0.80 -19.57
C VAL A 41 -0.75 -2.06 -19.93
N LEU A 42 -0.03 -2.66 -18.99
CA LEU A 42 0.83 -3.80 -19.26
C LEU A 42 0.08 -5.00 -19.86
N ALA A 43 -1.09 -5.33 -19.31
CA ALA A 43 -1.90 -6.42 -19.83
C ALA A 43 -2.37 -6.14 -21.29
N LEU A 44 -2.76 -4.90 -21.58
CA LEU A 44 -3.13 -4.45 -22.93
C LEU A 44 -1.94 -4.50 -23.90
N TYR A 45 -0.78 -4.03 -23.47
CA TYR A 45 0.46 -4.14 -24.26
C TYR A 45 0.76 -5.59 -24.65
N LEU A 46 0.70 -6.50 -23.69
CA LEU A 46 0.98 -7.92 -23.95
C LEU A 46 -0.06 -8.56 -24.88
N THR A 47 -1.34 -8.21 -24.74
CA THR A 47 -2.40 -8.82 -25.55
C THR A 47 -2.59 -8.14 -26.91
N LEU A 48 -2.61 -6.83 -26.98
CA LEU A 48 -2.93 -6.07 -28.21
C LEU A 48 -1.70 -5.83 -29.09
N ASP A 49 -0.55 -5.51 -28.47
CA ASP A 49 0.67 -5.15 -29.21
C ASP A 49 1.55 -6.38 -29.45
N ARG A 50 1.67 -7.27 -28.46
CA ARG A 50 2.50 -8.47 -28.52
C ARG A 50 1.74 -9.74 -28.96
N GLY A 51 0.41 -9.69 -29.06
CA GLY A 51 -0.43 -10.80 -29.50
C GLY A 51 -0.48 -11.99 -28.55
N TYR A 52 -0.13 -11.79 -27.27
CA TYR A 52 -0.19 -12.84 -26.26
C TYR A 52 -1.64 -13.15 -25.90
N SER A 53 -1.93 -14.42 -25.59
CA SER A 53 -3.21 -14.78 -24.98
C SER A 53 -3.34 -14.16 -23.59
N ALA A 54 -4.56 -14.10 -23.04
CA ALA A 54 -4.77 -13.59 -21.68
C ALA A 54 -4.00 -14.42 -20.63
N TYR A 55 -3.88 -15.73 -20.84
CA TYR A 55 -3.08 -16.60 -19.99
C TYR A 55 -1.58 -16.26 -20.04
N GLN A 56 -1.03 -16.10 -21.25
CA GLN A 56 0.39 -15.75 -21.42
C GLN A 56 0.70 -14.36 -20.80
N ALA A 57 -0.15 -13.38 -21.05
CA ALA A 57 -0.05 -12.07 -20.42
C ALA A 57 -0.14 -12.18 -18.88
N GLY A 58 -1.07 -12.98 -18.39
CA GLY A 58 -1.22 -13.28 -16.97
C GLY A 58 0.02 -13.92 -16.35
N LEU A 59 0.71 -14.83 -17.05
CA LEU A 59 1.98 -15.43 -16.62
C LEU A 59 3.07 -14.36 -16.44
N VAL A 60 3.21 -13.46 -17.41
CA VAL A 60 4.20 -12.35 -17.33
C VAL A 60 3.88 -11.44 -16.12
N VAL A 61 2.62 -11.07 -15.93
CA VAL A 61 2.21 -10.25 -14.77
C VAL A 61 2.42 -11.02 -13.46
N SER A 62 2.18 -12.33 -13.44
CA SER A 62 2.47 -13.18 -12.27
C SER A 62 3.96 -13.16 -11.89
N LEU A 63 4.87 -13.13 -12.86
CA LEU A 63 6.30 -13.01 -12.61
C LEU A 63 6.66 -11.67 -11.94
N ILE A 64 5.96 -10.58 -12.29
CA ILE A 64 6.09 -9.32 -11.54
C ILE A 64 5.68 -9.52 -10.07
N GLY A 65 4.58 -10.24 -9.82
CA GLY A 65 4.14 -10.59 -8.46
C GLY A 65 5.18 -11.41 -7.69
N LEU A 66 5.81 -12.39 -8.34
CA LEU A 66 6.90 -13.17 -7.74
C LEU A 66 8.12 -12.29 -7.45
N GLY A 67 8.53 -11.47 -8.41
CA GLY A 67 9.58 -10.47 -8.22
C GLY A 67 9.29 -9.53 -7.05
N ALA A 68 8.04 -9.13 -6.88
CA ALA A 68 7.61 -8.27 -5.78
C ALA A 68 7.84 -8.89 -4.39
N ILE A 69 7.64 -10.21 -4.25
CA ILE A 69 7.95 -10.94 -3.01
C ILE A 69 9.45 -10.87 -2.72
N LEU A 70 10.28 -11.20 -3.72
CA LEU A 70 11.74 -11.18 -3.61
C LEU A 70 12.27 -9.77 -3.31
N GLY A 71 11.72 -8.77 -4.02
CA GLY A 71 12.08 -7.36 -3.84
C GLY A 71 11.77 -6.82 -2.47
N THR A 72 10.62 -7.16 -1.90
CA THR A 72 10.23 -6.73 -0.54
C THR A 72 11.21 -7.27 0.50
N ILE A 73 11.58 -8.54 0.41
CA ILE A 73 12.53 -9.18 1.34
C ILE A 73 13.93 -8.59 1.15
N GLY A 74 14.42 -8.56 -0.10
CA GLY A 74 15.74 -8.03 -0.44
C GLY A 74 15.88 -6.53 -0.11
N GLY A 75 14.87 -5.74 -0.41
CA GLY A 75 14.82 -4.32 -0.13
C GLY A 75 14.84 -4.00 1.38
N GLY A 76 14.15 -4.80 2.21
CA GLY A 76 14.23 -4.67 3.66
C GLY A 76 15.65 -4.92 4.17
N ILE A 77 16.29 -6.02 3.74
CA ILE A 77 17.67 -6.35 4.12
C ILE A 77 18.64 -5.27 3.61
N ALA A 78 18.46 -4.79 2.39
CA ALA A 78 19.29 -3.74 1.80
C ALA A 78 19.15 -2.42 2.58
N ALA A 79 17.93 -2.02 2.92
CA ALA A 79 17.66 -0.80 3.69
C ALA A 79 18.35 -0.82 5.05
N ASP A 80 18.42 -1.99 5.71
CA ASP A 80 19.08 -2.12 6.99
C ASP A 80 20.62 -2.19 6.89
N ARG A 81 21.15 -2.78 5.80
CA ARG A 81 22.60 -2.95 5.61
C ARG A 81 23.26 -1.80 4.90
N LEU A 82 22.67 -1.33 3.80
CA LEU A 82 23.26 -0.30 2.92
C LEU A 82 22.74 1.11 3.24
N GLY A 83 21.69 1.22 4.03
CA GLY A 83 21.02 2.49 4.32
C GLY A 83 19.79 2.73 3.45
N ARG A 84 18.94 3.66 3.91
CA ARG A 84 17.64 3.94 3.27
C ARG A 84 17.82 4.64 1.92
N ARG A 85 18.66 5.68 1.88
CA ARG A 85 18.93 6.47 0.67
C ARG A 85 19.54 5.62 -0.44
N THR A 86 20.58 4.86 -0.14
CA THR A 86 21.25 3.99 -1.11
C THR A 86 20.30 2.95 -1.69
N THR A 87 19.50 2.31 -0.83
CA THR A 87 18.51 1.30 -1.24
C THR A 87 17.44 1.91 -2.16
N LEU A 88 16.93 3.10 -1.83
CA LEU A 88 15.93 3.79 -2.65
C LEU A 88 16.46 4.13 -4.04
N VAL A 89 17.66 4.74 -4.12
CA VAL A 89 18.29 5.11 -5.38
C VAL A 89 18.52 3.87 -6.26
N PHE A 90 19.12 2.82 -5.67
CA PHE A 90 19.36 1.56 -6.40
C PHE A 90 18.05 0.93 -6.89
N ALA A 91 17.02 0.83 -6.03
CA ALA A 91 15.72 0.25 -6.39
C ALA A 91 15.03 1.03 -7.52
N HIS A 92 15.08 2.36 -7.50
CA HIS A 92 14.50 3.17 -8.58
C HIS A 92 15.29 3.04 -9.90
N CYS A 93 16.62 3.05 -9.87
CA CYS A 93 17.43 2.82 -11.07
C CYS A 93 17.19 1.42 -11.65
N TRP A 94 17.12 0.40 -10.79
CA TRP A 94 16.81 -0.97 -11.18
C TRP A 94 15.42 -1.08 -11.82
N THR A 95 14.41 -0.46 -11.20
CA THR A 95 13.03 -0.42 -11.72
C THR A 95 12.99 0.24 -13.09
N ALA A 96 13.62 1.40 -13.25
CA ALA A 96 13.64 2.12 -14.52
C ALA A 96 14.32 1.31 -15.64
N ALA A 97 15.46 0.67 -15.35
CA ALA A 97 16.13 -0.22 -16.31
C ALA A 97 15.25 -1.41 -16.70
N SER A 98 14.60 -2.06 -15.70
CA SER A 98 13.70 -3.17 -15.95
C SER A 98 12.47 -2.76 -16.76
N MET A 99 11.94 -1.54 -16.54
CA MET A 99 10.83 -0.99 -17.31
C MET A 99 11.16 -0.81 -18.78
N VAL A 100 12.35 -0.24 -19.06
CA VAL A 100 12.85 -0.12 -20.44
C VAL A 100 13.02 -1.50 -21.09
N LEU A 101 13.55 -2.48 -20.35
CA LEU A 101 13.70 -3.86 -20.86
C LEU A 101 12.35 -4.49 -21.19
N VAL A 102 11.31 -4.31 -20.35
CA VAL A 102 9.95 -4.80 -20.64
C VAL A 102 9.43 -4.21 -21.96
N GLY A 103 9.67 -2.91 -22.19
CA GLY A 103 9.24 -2.25 -23.44
C GLY A 103 10.00 -2.72 -24.69
N LEU A 104 11.30 -3.08 -24.55
CA LEU A 104 12.17 -3.43 -25.66
C LEU A 104 12.27 -4.94 -25.95
N CYS A 105 11.98 -5.80 -24.96
CA CYS A 105 12.06 -7.25 -25.16
C CYS A 105 10.99 -7.76 -26.10
N GLU A 106 11.41 -8.44 -27.19
CA GLU A 106 10.50 -9.03 -28.18
C GLU A 106 10.22 -10.51 -27.90
N SER A 107 11.19 -11.22 -27.34
CA SER A 107 11.05 -12.64 -27.08
C SER A 107 10.54 -12.95 -25.66
N PRO A 108 9.79 -14.05 -25.47
CA PRO A 108 9.14 -14.37 -24.19
C PRO A 108 10.09 -14.57 -23.01
N ALA A 109 11.25 -15.18 -23.22
CA ALA A 109 12.18 -15.52 -22.14
C ALA A 109 12.86 -14.28 -21.53
N PRO A 110 13.46 -13.34 -22.30
CA PRO A 110 13.94 -12.06 -21.77
C PRO A 110 12.83 -11.22 -21.13
N LEU A 111 11.63 -11.20 -21.74
CA LEU A 111 10.48 -10.48 -21.19
C LEU A 111 10.07 -11.02 -19.81
N ALA A 112 10.08 -12.34 -19.64
CA ALA A 112 9.82 -12.98 -18.34
C ALA A 112 10.85 -12.57 -17.29
N GLY A 113 12.15 -12.54 -17.65
CA GLY A 113 13.23 -12.07 -16.80
C GLY A 113 13.08 -10.59 -16.44
N ALA A 114 12.76 -9.73 -17.42
CA ALA A 114 12.52 -8.31 -17.22
C ALA A 114 11.30 -8.05 -16.31
N ALA A 115 10.22 -8.82 -16.47
CA ALA A 115 9.03 -8.74 -15.63
C ALA A 115 9.34 -9.09 -14.15
N LEU A 116 10.07 -10.19 -13.93
CA LEU A 116 10.54 -10.58 -12.59
C LEU A 116 11.42 -9.49 -11.97
N ALA A 117 12.38 -8.98 -12.73
CA ALA A 117 13.27 -7.91 -12.30
C ALA A 117 12.52 -6.62 -11.98
N LEU A 118 11.53 -6.27 -12.79
CA LEU A 118 10.65 -5.12 -12.57
C LEU A 118 9.91 -5.22 -11.24
N GLY A 119 9.27 -6.35 -10.97
CA GLY A 119 8.57 -6.58 -9.70
C GLY A 119 9.50 -6.49 -8.50
N ALA A 120 10.71 -7.02 -8.60
CA ALA A 120 11.72 -6.95 -7.55
C ALA A 120 12.14 -5.50 -7.26
N GLY A 121 12.44 -4.71 -8.29
CA GLY A 121 12.82 -3.30 -8.15
C GLY A 121 11.72 -2.44 -7.54
N GLN A 122 10.51 -2.52 -8.09
CA GLN A 122 9.36 -1.72 -7.63
C GLN A 122 9.04 -1.90 -6.14
N THR A 123 9.21 -3.11 -5.62
CA THR A 123 8.85 -3.41 -4.23
C THR A 123 10.02 -3.29 -3.28
N ALA A 124 11.27 -3.37 -3.75
CA ALA A 124 12.47 -3.16 -2.92
C ALA A 124 12.53 -1.75 -2.31
N ALA A 125 11.97 -0.74 -2.99
CA ALA A 125 11.89 0.62 -2.48
C ALA A 125 10.94 0.79 -1.29
N ARG A 126 9.89 -0.03 -1.16
CA ARG A 126 8.82 0.15 -0.16
C ARG A 126 9.31 0.12 1.29
N PRO A 127 10.05 -0.91 1.76
CA PRO A 127 10.53 -0.96 3.14
C PRO A 127 11.49 0.18 3.46
N ALA A 128 12.38 0.55 2.51
CA ALA A 128 13.29 1.66 2.68
C ALA A 128 12.55 3.01 2.80
N MET A 129 11.49 3.20 2.00
CA MET A 129 10.64 4.39 2.03
C MET A 129 9.88 4.51 3.35
N GLN A 130 9.29 3.41 3.83
CA GLN A 130 8.59 3.37 5.12
C GLN A 130 9.53 3.68 6.28
N ALA A 131 10.73 3.11 6.27
CA ALA A 131 11.76 3.38 7.27
C ALA A 131 12.18 4.86 7.22
N ALA A 132 12.50 5.41 6.05
CA ALA A 132 12.89 6.82 5.90
C ALA A 132 11.80 7.78 6.43
N LEU A 133 10.52 7.52 6.12
CA LEU A 133 9.41 8.30 6.65
C LEU A 133 9.32 8.25 8.18
N THR A 134 9.51 7.07 8.78
CA THR A 134 9.47 6.91 10.24
C THR A 134 10.68 7.51 10.94
N ASP A 135 11.84 7.51 10.29
CA ASP A 135 13.08 8.06 10.84
C ASP A 135 13.06 9.59 10.85
N VAL A 136 12.44 10.21 9.83
CA VAL A 136 12.39 11.68 9.67
C VAL A 136 11.27 12.34 10.47
N VAL A 137 10.15 11.65 10.71
CA VAL A 137 8.95 12.22 11.31
C VAL A 137 8.84 11.86 12.79
N ALA A 138 8.64 12.88 13.65
CA ALA A 138 8.43 12.71 15.09
C ALA A 138 7.21 11.80 15.36
N LEU A 139 7.27 10.99 16.42
CA LEU A 139 6.26 9.97 16.76
C LEU A 139 4.82 10.52 16.76
N LYS A 140 4.64 11.73 17.35
CA LYS A 140 3.34 12.45 17.43
C LYS A 140 2.76 12.82 16.06
N ASP A 141 3.60 13.01 15.04
CA ASP A 141 3.21 13.46 13.70
C ASP A 141 3.12 12.34 12.67
N ARG A 142 3.51 11.11 13.02
CA ARG A 142 3.56 9.97 12.09
C ARG A 142 2.21 9.66 11.46
N GLN A 143 1.13 9.66 12.25
CA GLN A 143 -0.21 9.39 11.73
C GLN A 143 -0.59 10.39 10.62
N ARG A 144 -0.29 11.67 10.83
CA ARG A 144 -0.53 12.74 9.86
C ARG A 144 0.35 12.58 8.63
N ALA A 145 1.63 12.27 8.80
CA ALA A 145 2.56 12.03 7.70
C ALA A 145 2.13 10.84 6.82
N PHE A 146 1.70 9.73 7.42
CA PHE A 146 1.18 8.59 6.68
C PHE A 146 -0.13 8.89 5.94
N ALA A 147 -1.01 9.71 6.53
CA ALA A 147 -2.23 10.16 5.86
C ALA A 147 -1.91 11.01 4.61
N LEU A 148 -0.96 11.94 4.72
CA LEU A 148 -0.48 12.74 3.58
C LEU A 148 0.19 11.86 2.51
N ASN A 149 0.96 10.85 2.94
CA ASN A 149 1.57 9.89 2.02
C ASN A 149 0.53 9.06 1.26
N TYR A 150 -0.51 8.60 1.94
CA TYR A 150 -1.63 7.89 1.32
C TYR A 150 -2.36 8.77 0.31
N TRP A 151 -2.50 10.06 0.62
CA TRP A 151 -3.09 11.03 -0.30
C TRP A 151 -2.24 11.24 -1.55
N ALA A 152 -0.90 11.38 -1.41
CA ALA A 152 0.02 11.46 -2.55
C ALA A 152 -0.08 10.25 -3.47
N LEU A 153 -0.16 9.05 -2.89
CA LEU A 153 -0.31 7.80 -3.63
C LEU A 153 -1.59 7.82 -4.50
N ASN A 154 -2.75 8.09 -3.89
CA ASN A 154 -4.02 8.07 -4.62
C ASN A 154 -4.12 9.20 -5.65
N LEU A 155 -3.63 10.40 -5.33
CA LEU A 155 -3.55 11.49 -6.29
C LEU A 155 -2.65 11.14 -7.47
N GLY A 156 -1.48 10.54 -7.20
CA GLY A 156 -0.57 10.06 -8.23
C GLY A 156 -1.20 9.02 -9.13
N VAL A 157 -1.91 8.03 -8.57
CA VAL A 157 -2.63 7.00 -9.35
C VAL A 157 -3.73 7.62 -10.21
N ALA A 158 -4.50 8.59 -9.69
CA ALA A 158 -5.52 9.29 -10.49
C ALA A 158 -4.91 10.04 -11.67
N MET A 159 -3.81 10.77 -11.44
CA MET A 159 -3.07 11.47 -12.50
C MET A 159 -2.46 10.49 -13.51
N SER A 160 -1.90 9.38 -13.04
CA SER A 160 -1.32 8.32 -13.87
C SER A 160 -2.35 7.75 -14.85
N GLY A 161 -3.59 7.49 -14.41
CA GLY A 161 -4.64 6.98 -15.27
C GLY A 161 -4.94 7.91 -16.46
N VAL A 162 -5.03 9.21 -16.21
CA VAL A 162 -5.27 10.21 -17.26
C VAL A 162 -4.07 10.32 -18.21
N LEU A 163 -2.85 10.44 -17.66
CA LEU A 163 -1.63 10.58 -18.46
C LEU A 163 -1.33 9.33 -19.28
N ALA A 164 -1.50 8.14 -18.70
CA ALA A 164 -1.36 6.87 -19.42
C ALA A 164 -2.34 6.78 -20.59
N GLY A 165 -3.60 7.22 -20.40
CA GLY A 165 -4.61 7.26 -21.45
C GLY A 165 -4.24 8.16 -22.62
N LEU A 166 -3.60 9.30 -22.36
CA LEU A 166 -3.10 10.20 -23.40
C LEU A 166 -1.85 9.65 -24.10
N MET A 167 -0.95 9.00 -23.37
CA MET A 167 0.31 8.49 -23.92
C MET A 167 0.12 7.23 -24.75
N VAL A 168 -0.79 6.33 -24.34
CA VAL A 168 -0.99 5.04 -25.01
C VAL A 168 -1.43 5.18 -26.46
N THR A 169 -2.07 6.29 -26.83
CA THR A 169 -2.45 6.59 -28.23
C THR A 169 -1.23 6.83 -29.13
N HIS A 170 -0.05 7.13 -28.53
CA HIS A 170 1.21 7.34 -29.24
C HIS A 170 2.14 6.12 -29.19
N GLY A 171 1.67 5.02 -28.60
CA GLY A 171 2.37 3.74 -28.52
C GLY A 171 2.81 3.36 -27.11
N TYR A 172 2.87 2.07 -26.85
CA TYR A 172 3.18 1.51 -25.52
C TYR A 172 4.62 1.78 -25.07
N LEU A 173 5.58 1.83 -26.02
CA LEU A 173 6.98 2.13 -25.70
C LEU A 173 7.11 3.50 -25.03
N LEU A 174 6.36 4.51 -25.51
CA LEU A 174 6.36 5.85 -24.90
C LEU A 174 5.90 5.77 -23.43
N VAL A 175 4.88 4.95 -23.13
CA VAL A 175 4.39 4.75 -21.76
C VAL A 175 5.47 4.17 -20.86
N PHE A 176 6.19 3.13 -21.32
CA PHE A 176 7.29 2.51 -20.54
C PHE A 176 8.47 3.45 -20.34
N LEU A 177 8.86 4.23 -21.36
CA LEU A 177 9.93 5.21 -21.26
C LEU A 177 9.56 6.37 -20.32
N ALA A 178 8.33 6.86 -20.40
CA ALA A 178 7.86 7.93 -19.51
C ALA A 178 7.84 7.48 -18.04
N ASP A 179 7.38 6.23 -17.77
CA ASP A 179 7.44 5.62 -16.43
C ASP A 179 8.89 5.47 -15.94
N ALA A 180 9.79 4.98 -16.80
CA ALA A 180 11.22 4.89 -16.48
C ALA A 180 11.83 6.27 -16.15
N VAL A 181 11.50 7.31 -16.91
CA VAL A 181 11.97 8.69 -16.65
C VAL A 181 11.41 9.20 -15.32
N ALA A 182 10.12 9.03 -15.05
CA ALA A 182 9.52 9.43 -13.77
C ALA A 182 10.19 8.71 -12.59
N THR A 183 10.45 7.41 -12.73
CA THR A 183 11.15 6.62 -11.72
C THR A 183 12.60 7.08 -11.52
N LEU A 184 13.32 7.45 -12.58
CA LEU A 184 14.66 8.04 -12.48
C LEU A 184 14.64 9.42 -11.82
N LEU A 185 13.63 10.25 -12.10
CA LEU A 185 13.44 11.53 -11.38
C LEU A 185 13.27 11.30 -9.87
N CYS A 186 12.57 10.24 -9.47
CA CYS A 186 12.50 9.87 -8.05
C CYS A 186 13.88 9.51 -7.49
N ALA A 187 14.69 8.74 -8.22
CA ALA A 187 16.06 8.42 -7.82
C ALA A 187 16.89 9.71 -7.63
N VAL A 188 16.77 10.66 -8.55
CA VAL A 188 17.49 11.96 -8.49
C VAL A 188 16.99 12.79 -7.29
N ILE A 189 15.67 12.90 -7.05
CA ILE A 189 15.14 13.62 -5.90
C ILE A 189 15.70 13.02 -4.60
N VAL A 190 15.66 11.70 -4.46
CA VAL A 190 16.19 11.01 -3.27
C VAL A 190 17.70 11.25 -3.15
N LEU A 191 18.45 11.12 -4.24
CA LEU A 191 19.90 11.28 -4.25
C LEU A 191 20.33 12.70 -3.85
N VAL A 192 19.61 13.74 -4.28
CA VAL A 192 20.02 15.14 -4.09
C VAL A 192 19.43 15.75 -2.82
N LYS A 193 18.22 15.34 -2.41
CA LYS A 193 17.43 16.03 -1.38
C LYS A 193 17.17 15.21 -0.12
N VAL A 194 17.37 13.89 -0.15
CA VAL A 194 17.18 13.04 1.01
C VAL A 194 18.54 12.63 1.55
N GLU A 195 18.84 13.04 2.77
CA GLU A 195 20.02 12.58 3.49
C GLU A 195 19.85 11.14 3.96
N GLU A 196 20.96 10.45 4.26
CA GLU A 196 20.86 9.11 4.83
C GLU A 196 20.24 9.18 6.23
N THR A 197 19.12 8.47 6.40
CA THR A 197 18.34 8.50 7.65
C THR A 197 18.66 7.32 8.57
N ARG A 198 19.55 6.42 8.15
CA ARG A 198 19.94 5.29 8.98
C ARG A 198 20.51 5.78 10.31
N PRO A 199 19.98 5.33 11.47
CA PRO A 199 20.57 5.65 12.75
C PRO A 199 22.05 5.23 12.79
N ALA A 200 22.94 6.13 13.21
CA ALA A 200 24.35 5.81 13.38
C ALA A 200 24.47 4.64 14.38
N PRO A 201 25.37 3.67 14.15
CA PRO A 201 25.65 2.65 15.13
C PRO A 201 26.11 3.35 16.41
N VAL A 202 25.40 3.17 17.52
CA VAL A 202 25.83 3.71 18.82
C VAL A 202 27.08 2.94 19.22
N PRO A 203 28.26 3.59 19.31
CA PRO A 203 29.47 2.89 19.73
C PRO A 203 29.26 2.35 21.14
N GLY A 204 29.37 1.03 21.34
CA GLY A 204 29.25 0.37 22.65
C GLY A 204 27.91 -0.33 22.88
N VAL A 205 26.85 -0.06 22.12
CA VAL A 205 25.70 -0.94 22.08
C VAL A 205 25.93 -1.98 20.96
N ARG A 206 26.82 -2.94 21.25
CA ARG A 206 26.67 -4.26 20.64
C ARG A 206 25.21 -4.61 20.86
N GLU A 207 24.47 -4.89 19.77
CA GLU A 207 23.19 -5.59 19.90
C GLU A 207 23.39 -6.61 21.02
N ALA A 208 22.84 -6.31 22.18
CA ALA A 208 22.59 -7.32 23.16
C ALA A 208 21.57 -8.24 22.47
N ARG A 209 22.08 -9.12 21.60
CA ARG A 209 21.51 -10.45 21.46
C ARG A 209 21.42 -10.89 22.89
N THR A 210 20.28 -10.59 23.47
CA THR A 210 19.94 -11.04 24.82
C THR A 210 19.99 -12.55 24.79
N THR A 211 21.18 -13.05 25.07
CA THR A 211 21.37 -14.36 25.67
C THR A 211 20.88 -14.28 27.14
N THR A 212 19.65 -13.80 27.29
CA THR A 212 18.87 -14.11 28.48
C THR A 212 18.37 -15.54 28.30
N LYS A 213 19.29 -16.44 28.66
CA LYS A 213 19.03 -17.88 28.81
C LYS A 213 18.13 -18.17 30.02
N ASP A 214 17.61 -17.13 30.68
CA ASP A 214 16.75 -17.23 31.83
C ASP A 214 15.32 -16.83 31.48
N ARG A 215 14.48 -17.84 31.46
CA ARG A 215 13.10 -17.94 31.01
C ARG A 215 12.98 -17.98 29.50
N ALA A 216 13.14 -19.19 28.94
CA ALA A 216 12.58 -19.47 27.63
C ALA A 216 11.10 -19.04 27.63
N PRO A 217 10.71 -17.97 26.89
CA PRO A 217 9.31 -17.68 26.69
C PRO A 217 8.77 -18.96 26.05
N ARG A 218 7.65 -19.48 26.55
CA ARG A 218 6.92 -20.58 25.90
C ARG A 218 6.96 -20.31 24.41
N ALA A 219 7.45 -21.30 23.63
CA ALA A 219 7.65 -21.18 22.18
C ALA A 219 6.48 -20.37 21.59
N PRO A 220 6.76 -19.27 20.88
CA PRO A 220 5.72 -18.34 20.46
C PRO A 220 4.71 -19.15 19.66
N ARG A 221 3.45 -19.19 20.10
CA ARG A 221 2.37 -19.85 19.36
C ARG A 221 2.45 -19.31 17.94
N SER A 222 2.76 -20.18 16.99
CA SER A 222 2.83 -19.82 15.57
C SER A 222 1.51 -19.12 15.21
N VAL A 223 1.59 -18.05 14.41
CA VAL A 223 0.40 -17.35 13.85
C VAL A 223 -0.57 -18.36 13.23
N LEU A 224 -0.04 -19.49 12.71
CA LEU A 224 -0.80 -20.58 12.13
C LEU A 224 -1.71 -21.33 13.13
N HIS A 225 -1.51 -21.20 14.45
CA HIS A 225 -2.39 -21.79 15.46
C HIS A 225 -3.65 -20.95 15.72
N ASP A 226 -3.66 -19.67 15.32
CA ASP A 226 -4.87 -18.85 15.34
C ASP A 226 -5.72 -19.17 14.10
N ARG A 227 -6.50 -20.24 14.18
CA ARG A 227 -7.36 -20.71 13.08
C ARG A 227 -8.27 -19.61 12.55
N ARG A 228 -8.79 -18.74 13.43
CA ARG A 228 -9.69 -17.64 13.01
C ARG A 228 -8.91 -16.60 12.21
N PHE A 229 -7.68 -16.30 12.61
CA PHE A 229 -6.83 -15.40 11.87
C PHE A 229 -6.38 -15.99 10.52
N VAL A 230 -6.02 -17.26 10.48
CA VAL A 230 -5.69 -17.96 9.22
C VAL A 230 -6.87 -17.92 8.24
N LEU A 231 -8.10 -18.22 8.71
CA LEU A 231 -9.31 -18.14 7.89
C LEU A 231 -9.58 -16.69 7.41
N PHE A 232 -9.33 -15.69 8.26
CA PHE A 232 -9.42 -14.28 7.87
C PHE A 232 -8.41 -13.95 6.76
N VAL A 233 -7.17 -14.43 6.86
CA VAL A 233 -6.13 -14.22 5.83
C VAL A 233 -6.48 -14.97 4.54
N LEU A 234 -7.08 -16.16 4.62
CA LEU A 234 -7.59 -16.88 3.44
C LEU A 234 -8.76 -16.14 2.77
N ALA A 235 -9.69 -15.58 3.55
CA ALA A 235 -10.75 -14.72 3.01
C ALA A 235 -10.16 -13.47 2.32
N THR A 236 -9.10 -12.89 2.89
CA THR A 236 -8.36 -11.78 2.28
C THR A 236 -7.63 -12.22 1.00
N LEU A 237 -7.07 -13.41 0.96
CA LEU A 237 -6.46 -13.96 -0.27
C LEU A 237 -7.49 -14.05 -1.41
N VAL A 238 -8.69 -14.56 -1.13
CA VAL A 238 -9.77 -14.62 -2.12
C VAL A 238 -10.19 -13.22 -2.54
N PHE A 239 -10.38 -12.28 -1.60
CA PHE A 239 -10.69 -10.88 -1.89
C PHE A 239 -9.61 -10.26 -2.79
N ALA A 240 -8.34 -10.40 -2.43
CA ALA A 240 -7.22 -9.86 -3.16
C ALA A 240 -7.09 -10.48 -4.57
N THR A 241 -7.40 -11.77 -4.73
CA THR A 241 -7.44 -12.46 -6.03
C THR A 241 -8.51 -11.86 -6.94
N VAL A 242 -9.70 -11.60 -6.41
CA VAL A 242 -10.78 -10.91 -7.15
C VAL A 242 -10.37 -9.47 -7.48
N TYR A 243 -9.79 -8.75 -6.53
CA TYR A 243 -9.32 -7.36 -6.75
C TYR A 243 -8.25 -7.23 -7.82
N GLN A 244 -7.34 -8.20 -7.96
CA GLN A 244 -6.30 -8.16 -8.99
C GLN A 244 -6.88 -8.14 -10.41
N GLN A 245 -8.12 -8.59 -10.63
CA GLN A 245 -8.76 -8.60 -11.95
C GLN A 245 -8.99 -7.19 -12.49
N VAL A 246 -9.11 -6.20 -11.62
CA VAL A 246 -9.19 -4.78 -12.03
C VAL A 246 -8.00 -4.37 -12.89
N ARG A 247 -6.81 -4.90 -12.61
CA ARG A 247 -5.56 -4.52 -13.30
C ARG A 247 -5.11 -5.51 -14.37
N THR A 248 -5.62 -6.72 -14.37
CA THR A 248 -5.14 -7.80 -15.24
C THR A 248 -6.11 -8.16 -16.34
N THR A 249 -7.33 -8.53 -16.00
CA THR A 249 -8.31 -9.03 -16.98
C THR A 249 -9.36 -8.01 -17.39
N LEU A 250 -9.70 -7.04 -16.53
CA LEU A 250 -10.64 -5.97 -16.90
C LEU A 250 -10.19 -5.18 -18.15
N PRO A 251 -8.91 -4.72 -18.25
CA PRO A 251 -8.47 -4.05 -19.46
C PRO A 251 -8.57 -4.94 -20.72
N VAL A 252 -8.28 -6.23 -20.59
CA VAL A 252 -8.33 -7.18 -21.69
C VAL A 252 -9.76 -7.40 -22.18
N THR A 253 -10.71 -7.63 -21.26
CA THR A 253 -12.15 -7.81 -21.64
C THR A 253 -12.74 -6.52 -22.20
N MET A 254 -12.42 -5.36 -21.64
CA MET A 254 -12.86 -4.07 -22.24
C MET A 254 -12.35 -3.90 -23.68
N SER A 255 -11.11 -4.32 -23.93
CA SER A 255 -10.55 -4.29 -25.29
C SER A 255 -11.27 -5.26 -26.22
N GLN A 256 -11.63 -6.47 -25.74
CA GLN A 256 -12.44 -7.44 -26.49
C GLN A 256 -13.85 -6.89 -26.82
N ASP A 257 -14.41 -6.07 -25.93
CA ASP A 257 -15.68 -5.35 -26.12
C ASP A 257 -15.54 -4.09 -27.01
N GLY A 258 -14.36 -3.85 -27.59
CA GLY A 258 -14.09 -2.75 -28.52
C GLY A 258 -13.74 -1.42 -27.89
N TYR A 259 -13.49 -1.37 -26.55
CA TYR A 259 -13.04 -0.15 -25.90
C TYR A 259 -11.54 0.07 -26.10
N SER A 260 -11.19 1.36 -26.27
CA SER A 260 -9.77 1.74 -26.37
C SER A 260 -9.02 1.56 -25.03
N PRO A 261 -7.70 1.35 -25.07
CA PRO A 261 -6.87 1.37 -23.86
C PRO A 261 -7.03 2.62 -23.01
N SER A 262 -7.29 3.78 -23.65
CA SER A 262 -7.55 5.05 -22.95
C SER A 262 -8.84 5.01 -22.13
N ALA A 263 -9.89 4.32 -22.60
CA ALA A 263 -11.12 4.16 -21.85
C ALA A 263 -10.89 3.43 -20.53
N TYR A 264 -10.10 2.34 -20.56
CA TYR A 264 -9.72 1.62 -19.34
C TYR A 264 -8.89 2.48 -18.39
N THR A 265 -7.87 3.20 -18.87
CA THR A 265 -7.02 4.01 -18.01
C THR A 265 -7.79 5.17 -17.37
N LEU A 266 -8.78 5.75 -18.06
CA LEU A 266 -9.69 6.74 -17.48
C LEU A 266 -10.57 6.14 -16.38
N LEU A 267 -11.10 4.91 -16.57
CA LEU A 267 -11.85 4.20 -15.53
C LEU A 267 -10.97 3.88 -14.31
N HIS A 268 -9.70 3.52 -14.53
CA HIS A 268 -8.75 3.31 -13.44
C HIS A 268 -8.43 4.62 -12.71
N GLY A 269 -8.29 5.73 -13.43
CA GLY A 269 -8.18 7.08 -12.85
C GLY A 269 -9.42 7.48 -12.05
N LEU A 270 -10.63 7.14 -12.55
CA LEU A 270 -11.89 7.35 -11.83
C LEU A 270 -11.93 6.58 -10.50
N ASN A 271 -11.49 5.31 -10.47
CA ASN A 271 -11.36 4.56 -9.22
C ASN A 271 -10.52 5.33 -8.20
N ALA A 272 -9.31 5.76 -8.58
CA ALA A 272 -8.44 6.50 -7.67
C ALA A 272 -9.06 7.84 -7.22
N LEU A 273 -9.74 8.55 -8.11
CA LEU A 273 -10.45 9.78 -7.78
C LEU A 273 -11.59 9.53 -6.77
N LEU A 274 -12.38 8.48 -6.97
CA LEU A 274 -13.43 8.08 -6.03
C LEU A 274 -12.86 7.79 -4.64
N VAL A 275 -11.72 7.08 -4.57
CA VAL A 275 -11.04 6.83 -3.30
C VAL A 275 -10.60 8.15 -2.64
N VAL A 276 -9.98 9.07 -3.39
CA VAL A 276 -9.54 10.36 -2.83
C VAL A 276 -10.72 11.17 -2.26
N VAL A 277 -11.84 11.20 -2.98
CA VAL A 277 -13.00 12.04 -2.62
C VAL A 277 -13.88 11.37 -1.56
N LEU A 278 -14.13 10.07 -1.70
CA LEU A 278 -15.16 9.37 -0.91
C LEU A 278 -14.60 8.57 0.28
N GLN A 279 -13.30 8.29 0.36
CA GLN A 279 -12.74 7.46 1.44
C GLN A 279 -13.08 8.01 2.83
N ILE A 280 -12.89 9.32 3.05
CA ILE A 280 -13.15 9.95 4.35
C ILE A 280 -14.67 9.96 4.66
N PRO A 281 -15.56 10.50 3.80
CA PRO A 281 -17.00 10.45 4.01
C PRO A 281 -17.52 9.03 4.27
N LEU A 282 -17.10 8.05 3.47
CA LEU A 282 -17.54 6.66 3.63
C LEU A 282 -17.07 6.08 4.97
N THR A 283 -15.82 6.32 5.36
CA THR A 283 -15.30 5.87 6.66
C THR A 283 -16.09 6.47 7.82
N MET A 284 -16.49 7.74 7.73
CA MET A 284 -17.33 8.41 8.72
C MET A 284 -18.74 7.80 8.77
N LEU A 285 -19.34 7.50 7.63
CA LEU A 285 -20.67 6.91 7.51
C LEU A 285 -20.74 5.51 8.14
N VAL A 286 -19.70 4.69 7.94
CA VAL A 286 -19.67 3.30 8.44
C VAL A 286 -19.05 3.17 9.83
N ARG A 287 -18.60 4.26 10.45
CA ARG A 287 -17.93 4.27 11.77
C ARG A 287 -18.76 3.62 12.87
N SER A 288 -20.09 3.73 12.82
CA SER A 288 -21.00 3.11 13.78
C SER A 288 -21.23 1.62 13.56
N ARG A 289 -20.83 1.07 12.42
CA ARG A 289 -21.01 -0.32 12.06
C ARG A 289 -19.89 -1.20 12.61
N SER A 290 -20.17 -2.49 12.75
CA SER A 290 -19.13 -3.45 13.14
C SER A 290 -18.09 -3.61 12.02
N ARG A 291 -16.86 -3.87 12.40
CA ARG A 291 -15.77 -4.12 11.44
C ARG A 291 -16.07 -5.32 10.54
N SER A 292 -16.66 -6.36 11.12
CA SER A 292 -17.12 -7.53 10.35
C SER A 292 -18.13 -7.13 9.27
N ALA A 293 -19.09 -6.25 9.57
CA ALA A 293 -20.04 -5.76 8.57
C ALA A 293 -19.36 -4.98 7.45
N ALA A 294 -18.37 -4.14 7.77
CA ALA A 294 -17.60 -3.40 6.75
C ALA A 294 -16.81 -4.35 5.84
N LEU A 295 -16.11 -5.34 6.40
CA LEU A 295 -15.37 -6.35 5.65
C LEU A 295 -16.28 -7.21 4.76
N THR A 296 -17.41 -7.68 5.33
CA THR A 296 -18.40 -8.48 4.60
C THR A 296 -19.01 -7.69 3.45
N ALA A 297 -19.45 -6.45 3.71
CA ALA A 297 -19.95 -5.56 2.66
C ALA A 297 -18.88 -5.26 1.60
N GLY A 298 -17.63 -5.08 2.02
CA GLY A 298 -16.50 -4.91 1.12
C GLY A 298 -16.32 -6.06 0.14
N GLY A 299 -16.37 -7.30 0.63
CA GLY A 299 -16.30 -8.52 -0.20
C GLY A 299 -17.48 -8.65 -1.17
N LEU A 300 -18.71 -8.41 -0.67
CA LEU A 300 -19.92 -8.46 -1.50
C LEU A 300 -19.90 -7.41 -2.62
N LEU A 301 -19.56 -6.16 -2.28
CA LEU A 301 -19.54 -5.07 -3.26
C LEU A 301 -18.41 -5.24 -4.29
N LEU A 302 -17.23 -5.71 -3.88
CA LEU A 302 -16.17 -6.02 -4.84
C LEU A 302 -16.62 -7.12 -5.81
N GLY A 303 -17.14 -8.24 -5.29
CA GLY A 303 -17.62 -9.34 -6.12
C GLY A 303 -18.79 -8.95 -7.00
N ALA A 304 -19.77 -8.22 -6.46
CA ALA A 304 -20.91 -7.73 -7.22
C ALA A 304 -20.50 -6.77 -8.33
N GLY A 305 -19.62 -5.79 -8.03
CA GLY A 305 -19.17 -4.80 -9.01
C GLY A 305 -18.40 -5.45 -10.17
N LEU A 306 -17.51 -6.42 -9.89
CA LEU A 306 -16.81 -7.15 -10.94
C LEU A 306 -17.72 -8.18 -11.63
N GLY A 307 -18.62 -8.83 -10.89
CA GLY A 307 -19.62 -9.75 -11.48
C GLY A 307 -20.57 -9.05 -12.44
N LEU A 308 -21.03 -7.84 -12.10
CA LEU A 308 -21.88 -7.00 -12.96
C LEU A 308 -21.19 -6.59 -14.26
N THR A 309 -19.85 -6.64 -14.32
CA THR A 309 -19.11 -6.38 -15.57
C THR A 309 -19.50 -7.35 -16.68
N ALA A 310 -19.97 -8.57 -16.35
CA ALA A 310 -20.49 -9.53 -17.32
C ALA A 310 -21.72 -9.00 -18.10
N PHE A 311 -22.42 -8.02 -17.55
CA PHE A 311 -23.64 -7.44 -18.10
C PHE A 311 -23.45 -5.96 -18.47
N ALA A 312 -22.24 -5.43 -18.33
CA ALA A 312 -21.97 -4.02 -18.58
C ALA A 312 -22.09 -3.74 -20.09
N THR A 313 -23.07 -2.93 -20.43
CA THR A 313 -23.26 -2.42 -21.81
C THR A 313 -22.97 -0.93 -21.83
N GLY A 314 -22.12 -0.50 -22.74
CA GLY A 314 -21.75 0.91 -22.87
C GLY A 314 -20.87 1.47 -21.72
N PRO A 315 -20.34 2.68 -21.89
CA PRO A 315 -19.42 3.30 -20.91
C PRO A 315 -20.04 3.50 -19.53
N LEU A 316 -21.32 3.83 -19.46
CA LEU A 316 -22.03 4.04 -18.20
C LEU A 316 -22.10 2.75 -17.36
N GLY A 317 -22.31 1.58 -18.03
CA GLY A 317 -22.30 0.28 -17.35
C GLY A 317 -20.98 0.02 -16.65
N TYR A 318 -19.86 0.25 -17.32
CA TYR A 318 -18.53 0.13 -16.73
C TYR A 318 -18.29 1.12 -15.58
N VAL A 319 -18.73 2.38 -15.72
CA VAL A 319 -18.63 3.39 -14.64
C VAL A 319 -19.40 2.93 -13.40
N LEU A 320 -20.62 2.41 -13.56
CA LEU A 320 -21.41 1.89 -12.43
C LEU A 320 -20.71 0.69 -11.75
N CYS A 321 -20.15 -0.24 -12.52
CA CYS A 321 -19.35 -1.33 -11.99
C CYS A 321 -18.15 -0.82 -11.16
N VAL A 322 -17.42 0.19 -11.68
CA VAL A 322 -16.30 0.84 -10.98
C VAL A 322 -16.76 1.43 -9.65
N VAL A 323 -17.87 2.17 -9.61
CA VAL A 323 -18.39 2.76 -8.37
C VAL A 323 -18.69 1.67 -7.33
N VAL A 324 -19.30 0.56 -7.75
CA VAL A 324 -19.67 -0.53 -6.85
C VAL A 324 -18.45 -1.23 -6.28
N TRP A 325 -17.51 -1.70 -7.12
CA TRP A 325 -16.33 -2.41 -6.61
C TRP A 325 -15.35 -1.50 -5.87
N THR A 326 -15.24 -0.21 -6.26
CA THR A 326 -14.43 0.78 -5.53
C THR A 326 -14.99 1.02 -4.12
N THR A 327 -16.32 1.06 -3.96
CA THR A 327 -16.94 1.14 -2.63
C THR A 327 -16.55 -0.07 -1.78
N GLY A 328 -16.53 -1.26 -2.38
CA GLY A 328 -16.06 -2.49 -1.72
C GLY A 328 -14.60 -2.39 -1.25
N GLU A 329 -13.71 -1.90 -2.11
CA GLU A 329 -12.30 -1.64 -1.79
C GLU A 329 -12.15 -0.68 -0.61
N MET A 330 -12.85 0.47 -0.67
CA MET A 330 -12.79 1.50 0.36
C MET A 330 -13.28 1.01 1.74
N LEU A 331 -14.20 0.07 1.79
CA LEU A 331 -14.66 -0.54 3.04
C LEU A 331 -13.64 -1.54 3.59
N GLN A 332 -13.07 -2.37 2.72
CA GLN A 332 -12.17 -3.45 3.12
C GLN A 332 -10.81 -2.95 3.60
N ALA A 333 -10.21 -1.98 2.92
CA ALA A 333 -8.82 -1.60 3.15
C ALA A 333 -8.55 -1.13 4.60
N PRO A 334 -9.27 -0.13 5.19
CA PRO A 334 -9.06 0.28 6.56
C PRO A 334 -9.51 -0.77 7.58
N ALA A 335 -10.62 -1.47 7.29
CA ALA A 335 -11.16 -2.47 8.19
C ALA A 335 -10.24 -3.70 8.30
N GLY A 336 -9.61 -4.11 7.21
CA GLY A 336 -8.65 -5.22 7.18
C GLY A 336 -7.41 -4.94 8.01
N ILE A 337 -6.80 -3.76 7.85
CA ILE A 337 -5.62 -3.34 8.62
C ILE A 337 -5.95 -3.24 10.11
N ALA A 338 -7.12 -2.69 10.46
CA ALA A 338 -7.58 -2.56 11.83
C ALA A 338 -7.82 -3.93 12.47
N GLU A 339 -8.42 -4.89 11.74
CA GLU A 339 -8.65 -6.26 12.23
C GLU A 339 -7.35 -6.98 12.56
N VAL A 340 -6.33 -6.85 11.69
CA VAL A 340 -5.00 -7.42 11.94
C VAL A 340 -4.34 -6.78 13.16
N SER A 341 -4.44 -5.46 13.31
CA SER A 341 -3.82 -4.71 14.40
C SER A 341 -4.40 -5.09 15.76
N ASP A 342 -5.71 -5.31 15.84
CA ASP A 342 -6.39 -5.68 17.10
C ASP A 342 -6.17 -7.13 17.51
N ARG A 343 -6.00 -8.03 16.54
CA ARG A 343 -5.72 -9.45 16.81
C ARG A 343 -4.26 -9.71 17.18
N ALA A 344 -3.38 -8.86 16.70
CA ALA A 344 -1.95 -9.05 16.88
C ALA A 344 -1.52 -8.72 18.31
N PRO A 345 -1.01 -9.69 19.10
CA PRO A 345 -0.36 -9.40 20.38
C PRO A 345 0.77 -8.37 20.17
N GLU A 346 0.97 -7.45 21.11
CA GLU A 346 1.95 -6.36 20.97
C GLU A 346 3.33 -6.84 20.53
N GLN A 347 3.79 -7.96 21.09
CA GLN A 347 5.10 -8.57 20.81
C GLN A 347 5.17 -9.23 19.42
N HIS A 348 4.02 -9.46 18.73
CA HIS A 348 3.94 -10.23 17.49
C HIS A 348 3.26 -9.46 16.35
N ARG A 349 3.02 -8.16 16.50
CA ARG A 349 2.35 -7.31 15.48
C ARG A 349 2.97 -7.46 14.09
N GLY A 350 4.30 -7.46 14.00
CA GLY A 350 5.00 -7.62 12.73
C GLY A 350 4.73 -8.97 12.05
N ARG A 351 4.60 -10.06 12.82
CA ARG A 351 4.32 -11.39 12.28
C ARG A 351 2.89 -11.48 11.72
N TYR A 352 1.90 -10.90 12.42
CA TYR A 352 0.52 -10.86 11.98
C TYR A 352 0.36 -10.01 10.72
N GLN A 353 0.97 -8.82 10.69
CA GLN A 353 0.99 -7.95 9.52
C GLN A 353 1.71 -8.61 8.33
N GLY A 354 2.84 -9.26 8.57
CA GLY A 354 3.56 -10.01 7.54
C GLY A 354 2.71 -11.14 6.96
N PHE A 355 2.07 -11.95 7.82
CA PHE A 355 1.21 -13.04 7.37
C PHE A 355 -0.03 -12.53 6.60
N TYR A 356 -0.64 -11.41 7.02
CA TYR A 356 -1.70 -10.73 6.25
C TYR A 356 -1.17 -10.25 4.88
N GLY A 357 0.03 -9.69 4.85
CA GLY A 357 0.67 -9.25 3.61
C GLY A 357 0.93 -10.39 2.61
N THR A 358 1.13 -11.63 3.09
CA THR A 358 1.32 -12.79 2.19
C THR A 358 0.07 -13.08 1.35
N ALA A 359 -1.14 -12.78 1.84
CA ALA A 359 -2.36 -12.93 1.05
C ALA A 359 -2.35 -12.04 -0.21
N TRP A 360 -1.97 -10.77 -0.05
CA TRP A 360 -1.87 -9.84 -1.17
C TRP A 360 -0.76 -10.22 -2.15
N SER A 361 0.38 -10.67 -1.64
CA SER A 361 1.50 -11.09 -2.47
C SER A 361 1.18 -12.39 -3.23
N ALA A 362 0.54 -13.36 -2.57
CA ALA A 362 0.10 -14.59 -3.21
C ALA A 362 -0.96 -14.31 -4.29
N ALA A 363 -1.92 -13.40 -4.02
CA ALA A 363 -2.89 -12.98 -5.01
C ALA A 363 -2.22 -12.31 -6.21
N ALA A 364 -1.26 -11.42 -6.00
CA ALA A 364 -0.53 -10.76 -7.08
C ALA A 364 0.25 -11.75 -7.97
N PHE A 365 0.70 -12.87 -7.40
CA PHE A 365 1.38 -13.92 -8.13
C PHE A 365 0.41 -14.89 -8.83
N LEU A 366 -0.62 -15.37 -8.12
CA LEU A 366 -1.48 -16.45 -8.61
C LEU A 366 -2.64 -15.96 -9.50
N ALA A 367 -3.21 -14.79 -9.17
CA ALA A 367 -4.44 -14.32 -9.79
C ALA A 367 -4.31 -14.00 -11.29
N PRO A 368 -3.23 -13.35 -11.79
CA PRO A 368 -3.18 -12.97 -13.19
C PRO A 368 -3.16 -14.16 -14.13
N ALA A 369 -2.33 -15.19 -13.86
CA ALA A 369 -2.25 -16.39 -14.67
C ALA A 369 -3.54 -17.24 -14.59
N GLY A 370 -4.06 -17.41 -13.37
CA GLY A 370 -5.30 -18.18 -13.16
C GLY A 370 -6.51 -17.55 -13.86
N ALA A 371 -6.66 -16.25 -13.75
CA ALA A 371 -7.76 -15.53 -14.39
C ALA A 371 -7.60 -15.44 -15.91
N GLY A 372 -6.36 -15.27 -16.40
CA GLY A 372 -6.08 -15.34 -17.83
C GLY A 372 -6.46 -16.68 -18.41
N TRP A 373 -6.15 -17.79 -17.70
CA TRP A 373 -6.57 -19.12 -18.10
C TRP A 373 -8.10 -19.27 -18.16
N VAL A 374 -8.79 -18.78 -17.14
CA VAL A 374 -10.28 -18.78 -17.13
C VAL A 374 -10.83 -17.95 -18.28
N LEU A 375 -10.23 -16.81 -18.59
CA LEU A 375 -10.67 -15.95 -19.68
C LEU A 375 -10.48 -16.63 -21.04
N ASP A 376 -9.32 -17.27 -21.28
CA ASP A 376 -9.01 -17.92 -22.54
C ASP A 376 -9.88 -19.17 -22.81
N HIS A 377 -10.28 -19.93 -21.77
CA HIS A 377 -11.03 -21.18 -21.91
C HIS A 377 -12.52 -21.06 -21.62
N GLY A 378 -12.89 -20.16 -20.71
CA GLY A 378 -14.28 -19.97 -20.24
C GLY A 378 -14.94 -18.68 -20.71
N GLY A 379 -14.16 -17.75 -21.25
CA GLY A 379 -14.64 -16.44 -21.67
C GLY A 379 -14.92 -15.46 -20.52
N ALA A 380 -15.27 -14.23 -20.89
CA ALA A 380 -15.47 -13.12 -19.95
C ALA A 380 -16.59 -13.39 -18.95
N THR A 381 -17.73 -13.95 -19.37
CA THR A 381 -18.86 -14.26 -18.48
C THR A 381 -18.46 -15.22 -17.36
N THR A 382 -17.72 -16.28 -17.67
CA THR A 382 -17.22 -17.25 -16.68
C THR A 382 -16.26 -16.57 -15.70
N LEU A 383 -15.36 -15.72 -16.21
CA LEU A 383 -14.44 -14.96 -15.37
C LEU A 383 -15.19 -14.06 -14.37
N TRP A 384 -16.12 -13.26 -14.84
CA TRP A 384 -16.84 -12.32 -13.99
C TRP A 384 -17.78 -13.03 -13.00
N THR A 385 -18.38 -14.14 -13.40
CA THR A 385 -19.15 -15.00 -12.49
C THR A 385 -18.24 -15.58 -11.40
N THR A 386 -17.04 -16.02 -11.74
CA THR A 386 -16.04 -16.50 -10.79
C THR A 386 -15.64 -15.38 -9.81
N CYS A 387 -15.51 -14.14 -10.27
CA CYS A 387 -15.27 -12.98 -9.41
C CYS A 387 -16.43 -12.73 -8.44
N ALA A 388 -17.68 -12.82 -8.91
CA ALA A 388 -18.86 -12.68 -8.05
C ALA A 388 -18.89 -13.75 -6.94
N VAL A 389 -18.63 -15.01 -7.31
CA VAL A 389 -18.54 -16.13 -6.36
C VAL A 389 -17.38 -15.92 -5.38
N GLY A 390 -16.21 -15.49 -5.87
CA GLY A 390 -15.05 -15.17 -5.03
C GLY A 390 -15.35 -14.05 -4.03
N GLY A 391 -16.03 -12.99 -4.47
CA GLY A 391 -16.49 -11.91 -3.59
C GLY A 391 -17.43 -12.40 -2.51
N LEU A 392 -18.38 -13.28 -2.85
CA LEU A 392 -19.29 -13.91 -1.88
C LEU A 392 -18.53 -14.79 -0.89
N LEU A 393 -17.59 -15.62 -1.35
CA LEU A 393 -16.80 -16.49 -0.49
C LEU A 393 -15.92 -15.67 0.47
N SER A 394 -15.32 -14.58 0.00
CA SER A 394 -14.56 -13.69 0.88
C SER A 394 -15.45 -13.03 1.93
N ALA A 395 -16.64 -12.58 1.54
CA ALA A 395 -17.61 -11.98 2.44
C ALA A 395 -18.08 -12.96 3.53
N ILE A 396 -18.38 -14.20 3.16
CA ILE A 396 -18.70 -15.29 4.11
C ILE A 396 -17.53 -15.52 5.07
N GLY A 397 -16.30 -15.63 4.54
CA GLY A 397 -15.10 -15.77 5.35
C GLY A 397 -14.92 -14.64 6.36
N TYR A 398 -15.14 -13.39 5.95
CA TYR A 398 -15.08 -12.23 6.84
C TYR A 398 -16.21 -12.23 7.89
N ALA A 399 -17.43 -12.62 7.52
CA ALA A 399 -18.54 -12.70 8.45
C ALA A 399 -18.28 -13.68 9.61
N PHE A 400 -17.64 -14.82 9.32
CA PHE A 400 -17.32 -15.83 10.34
C PHE A 400 -16.05 -15.52 11.14
N THR A 401 -15.11 -14.78 10.57
CA THR A 401 -13.77 -14.60 11.17
C THR A 401 -13.57 -13.26 11.81
N ALA A 402 -14.12 -12.18 11.26
CA ALA A 402 -13.95 -10.84 11.81
C ALA A 402 -14.71 -10.65 13.12
N GLY A 403 -14.05 -10.03 14.10
CA GLY A 403 -14.65 -9.82 15.44
C GLY A 403 -15.87 -8.90 15.39
N SER A 404 -17.00 -9.37 15.92
CA SER A 404 -18.25 -8.61 15.96
C SER A 404 -18.29 -7.50 17.03
N ARG A 405 -17.28 -7.35 17.88
CA ARG A 405 -17.35 -6.58 19.13
C ARG A 405 -16.55 -5.27 19.19
N HIS A 406 -15.83 -4.86 18.15
CA HIS A 406 -15.16 -3.57 18.19
C HIS A 406 -15.81 -2.59 17.21
N ARG A 407 -16.61 -1.66 17.77
CA ARG A 407 -16.89 -0.39 17.11
C ARG A 407 -15.55 0.30 16.86
N LEU A 408 -15.38 0.92 15.72
CA LEU A 408 -14.20 1.77 15.46
C LEU A 408 -14.02 2.72 16.64
N PRO A 409 -12.77 2.97 17.14
CA PRO A 409 -12.56 3.75 18.34
C PRO A 409 -13.30 5.09 18.27
N HIS A 410 -14.12 5.37 19.25
CA HIS A 410 -14.55 6.73 19.48
C HIS A 410 -13.28 7.54 19.79
N ALA A 411 -13.03 8.59 19.05
CA ALA A 411 -12.23 9.68 19.55
C ALA A 411 -13.09 10.33 20.65
N ASP A 412 -13.00 9.79 21.85
CA ASP A 412 -13.66 10.38 23.02
C ASP A 412 -12.99 11.73 23.30
N ASN A 413 -13.71 12.80 22.92
CA ASN A 413 -13.47 14.14 23.45
C ASN A 413 -13.78 14.24 24.96
N ALA A 414 -13.95 13.11 25.66
CA ALA A 414 -14.19 13.07 27.09
C ALA A 414 -12.90 13.33 27.90
N ASP A 415 -11.72 12.97 27.38
CA ASP A 415 -10.46 13.20 28.12
C ASP A 415 -9.96 14.65 28.07
N VAL A 416 -10.52 15.53 27.25
CA VAL A 416 -10.18 16.95 27.25
C VAL A 416 -10.93 17.70 28.34
N ARG A 417 -12.03 17.16 28.88
CA ARG A 417 -12.80 17.80 29.98
C ARG A 417 -12.43 17.29 31.37
N ALA A 418 -11.79 16.12 31.51
CA ALA A 418 -11.38 15.59 32.81
C ALA A 418 -9.96 16.00 33.22
N GLY A 419 -9.19 16.67 32.37
CA GLY A 419 -7.83 17.14 32.66
C GLY A 419 -7.70 18.46 33.42
N ASN A 420 -8.80 19.07 33.83
CA ASN A 420 -8.76 20.40 34.44
C ASN A 420 -9.09 20.46 35.96
N GLU A 421 -9.18 19.28 36.61
CA GLU A 421 -9.39 19.24 38.06
C GLU A 421 -8.54 18.15 38.74
N THR A 422 -7.21 18.34 38.74
CA THR A 422 -6.37 17.74 39.77
C THR A 422 -5.53 18.84 40.38
N PRO A 423 -5.70 19.16 41.69
CA PRO A 423 -4.84 20.11 42.38
C PRO A 423 -3.43 19.51 42.47
N PHE A 424 -2.44 20.30 42.16
CA PHE A 424 -1.03 19.98 42.33
C PHE A 424 -0.78 19.42 43.73
N PRO A 425 -0.01 18.33 43.90
CA PRO A 425 0.45 17.95 45.21
C PRO A 425 1.39 19.04 45.75
N PRO A 426 1.39 19.31 47.07
CA PRO A 426 2.22 20.37 47.64
C PRO A 426 3.70 20.05 47.46
N LEU A 427 4.47 21.05 47.07
CA LEU A 427 5.92 21.05 46.99
C LEU A 427 6.50 20.69 48.36
N VAL A 428 7.22 19.61 48.47
CA VAL A 428 8.07 19.30 49.63
C VAL A 428 9.21 20.32 49.63
N PRO A 429 9.43 21.09 50.72
CA PRO A 429 10.56 22.01 50.81
C PRO A 429 11.89 21.24 50.86
N ALA A 430 12.86 21.78 50.12
CA ALA A 430 14.24 21.28 50.14
C ALA A 430 14.84 21.44 51.57
N PRO A 431 15.68 20.51 52.01
CA PRO A 431 16.37 20.64 53.29
C PRO A 431 17.33 21.84 53.23
N GLY A 432 17.12 22.78 54.14
CA GLY A 432 17.89 23.99 54.26
C GLY A 432 19.34 23.77 54.69
N ASP A 433 20.21 24.57 54.12
CA ASP A 433 21.57 24.80 54.55
C ASP A 433 21.62 25.25 56.02
N GLY A 434 22.10 24.41 56.89
CA GLY A 434 22.38 24.75 58.30
C GLY A 434 23.76 25.35 58.42
N ALA A 435 23.76 26.62 58.83
CA ALA A 435 24.92 27.44 59.05
C ALA A 435 25.89 26.89 60.10
N THR A 436 27.14 27.15 59.84
CA THR A 436 28.30 27.11 60.72
C THR A 436 28.08 27.92 61.99
N GLU A 437 28.30 27.30 63.14
CA GLU A 437 28.62 28.06 64.38
C GLU A 437 29.79 27.46 65.12
N HIS A 438 30.79 28.30 65.28
CA HIS A 438 31.98 28.13 66.12
C HIS A 438 31.59 28.01 67.60
N THR A 439 32.21 27.09 68.31
CA THR A 439 32.70 27.41 69.69
C THR A 439 33.90 26.56 70.04
N ARG A 440 34.87 27.27 70.56
CA ARG A 440 36.14 26.86 71.19
C ARG A 440 35.92 26.15 72.55
N ARG A 441 36.97 25.50 72.96
CA ARG A 441 37.44 25.03 74.29
C ARG A 441 37.15 23.55 74.54
N SER A 442 38.13 22.82 74.88
CA SER A 442 39.37 22.88 75.70
C SER A 442 40.14 21.59 75.36
#